data_d1644a2e719476e7a5209437e09689dd
#
_entry.id   d1644a2e719476e7a5209437e09689dd
#
_cell.length_a   1.000
_cell.length_b   1.000
_cell.length_c   1.000
_cell.angle_alpha   90.00
_cell.angle_beta   90.00
_cell.angle_gamma   90.00
#
_symmetry.space_group_name_H-M   'P 1'
#
loop_
_entity.id
_entity.type
_entity.pdbx_description
1 polymer ?
#
loop_
_entity_poly.entity_id
_entity_poly.type
_entity_poly.pdbx_seq_one_letter_code
_entity_poly.pdbx_strand_id
1 'polypeptide(L)'
;RSVLSLLISALIYAQPGEAAFTSIVTGIVNGETVDGEQIVDERGTTNDTHIINHGHQTVFGGVSNGSIIEMGGQQDVANHNNYQGQANNTILHGGTQVIYNGGNSSGTIIASGNQQVYNGGTSNGTLIESGNQYIYKDGTSNGTIIKNGNSYVEGGRANGTVIDGGKQTVTAQGHVDGTTINTSGSQNITQGSLATNTTIDGGRQYVDSSIVENTIIKNGGDQRTIKSHALDTTIDGGRQDVDSSTAQITTIKNGGMQTLQNTSTAHTTTIYSGGTQIVDSRSTSNVIEIYSGGVLDVREGTATNVTQHDGAALKAM
;
A
#
# COMPACT_ATOMS: atom_id res chain seq x y z
N ARG A 1 0.92 29.58 8.23
CA ARG A 1 -0.50 29.61 8.67
C ARG A 1 -1.05 28.23 8.41
N SER A 2 -1.36 27.50 9.48
CA SER A 2 -1.77 26.10 9.44
C SER A 2 -3.18 25.97 8.83
N VAL A 3 -3.44 24.85 8.15
CA VAL A 3 -4.78 24.47 7.62
C VAL A 3 -5.84 24.54 8.74
N LEU A 4 -5.42 24.34 9.98
CA LEU A 4 -6.24 24.42 11.18
C LEU A 4 -6.74 25.84 11.48
N SER A 5 -5.95 26.89 11.18
CA SER A 5 -6.42 28.27 11.33
C SER A 5 -7.46 28.64 10.26
N LEU A 6 -7.47 27.91 9.16
CA LEU A 6 -8.48 28.07 8.09
C LEU A 6 -9.80 27.37 8.48
N LEU A 7 -9.74 26.21 9.16
CA LEU A 7 -10.93 25.51 9.67
C LEU A 7 -11.64 26.32 10.76
N ILE A 8 -10.90 26.90 11.70
CA ILE A 8 -11.46 27.77 12.73
C ILE A 8 -11.99 29.08 12.13
N SER A 9 -11.35 29.61 11.06
CA SER A 9 -11.85 30.83 10.38
C SER A 9 -13.09 30.55 9.51
N ALA A 10 -13.25 29.32 8.97
CA ALA A 10 -14.46 28.94 8.24
C ALA A 10 -15.69 28.77 9.16
N LEU A 11 -15.48 28.34 10.41
CA LEU A 11 -16.53 28.24 11.42
C LEU A 11 -17.09 29.63 11.85
N ILE A 12 -16.34 30.73 11.67
CA ILE A 12 -16.73 32.08 12.09
C ILE A 12 -17.53 32.81 10.99
N TYR A 13 -17.56 32.31 9.76
CA TYR A 13 -18.28 32.94 8.63
C TYR A 13 -19.49 32.15 8.14
N ALA A 14 -20.21 31.46 9.05
CA ALA A 14 -21.51 30.91 8.73
C ALA A 14 -22.52 32.06 8.45
N GLN A 15 -23.20 32.03 7.30
CA GLN A 15 -24.24 32.98 6.92
C GLN A 15 -25.37 32.94 7.96
N PRO A 16 -26.01 34.09 8.30
CA PRO A 16 -27.11 34.08 9.24
C PRO A 16 -28.35 33.45 8.57
N GLY A 17 -28.65 32.21 8.94
CA GLY A 17 -29.78 31.47 8.39
C GLY A 17 -30.08 30.16 9.11
N GLU A 18 -29.03 29.40 9.49
CA GLU A 18 -29.16 28.23 10.35
C GLU A 18 -27.94 28.19 11.27
N ALA A 19 -28.17 28.31 12.57
CA ALA A 19 -27.10 28.11 13.56
C ALA A 19 -26.72 26.64 13.54
N ALA A 20 -25.61 26.30 12.88
CA ALA A 20 -25.02 24.97 13.00
C ALA A 20 -24.74 24.72 14.49
N PHE A 21 -25.37 23.73 15.07
CA PHE A 21 -25.16 23.36 16.47
C PHE A 21 -23.72 22.81 16.58
N THR A 22 -22.86 23.51 17.34
CA THR A 22 -21.51 23.07 17.63
C THR A 22 -21.43 22.61 19.07
N SER A 23 -21.16 21.33 19.30
CA SER A 23 -20.88 20.81 20.64
C SER A 23 -19.38 20.70 20.88
N ILE A 24 -18.93 21.07 22.09
CA ILE A 24 -17.50 20.87 22.47
C ILE A 24 -17.48 19.85 23.61
N VAL A 25 -16.80 18.72 23.35
CA VAL A 25 -16.63 17.64 24.34
C VAL A 25 -15.33 17.87 25.09
N THR A 26 -15.46 18.21 26.40
CA THR A 26 -14.34 18.41 27.32
C THR A 26 -14.28 17.35 28.42
N GLY A 27 -15.15 16.35 28.38
CA GLY A 27 -15.28 15.22 29.30
C GLY A 27 -15.61 13.94 28.52
N ILE A 28 -16.34 13.03 29.14
CA ILE A 28 -16.72 11.75 28.51
C ILE A 28 -18.17 11.82 28.04
N VAL A 29 -18.40 11.50 26.76
CA VAL A 29 -19.74 11.42 26.14
C VAL A 29 -19.89 10.04 25.49
N ASN A 30 -21.05 9.40 25.67
CA ASN A 30 -21.32 8.06 25.16
C ASN A 30 -22.59 8.03 24.31
N GLY A 31 -22.54 7.29 23.17
CA GLY A 31 -23.68 6.96 22.33
C GLY A 31 -24.38 8.16 21.68
N GLU A 32 -23.67 9.27 21.47
CA GLU A 32 -24.23 10.47 20.87
C GLU A 32 -24.39 10.35 19.36
N THR A 33 -25.46 10.92 18.83
CA THR A 33 -25.64 11.10 17.38
C THR A 33 -25.20 12.51 17.00
N VAL A 34 -24.29 12.61 16.03
CA VAL A 34 -23.77 13.87 15.51
C VAL A 34 -24.36 14.11 14.12
N ASP A 35 -25.21 15.12 14.03
CA ASP A 35 -25.87 15.62 12.80
C ASP A 35 -25.44 17.06 12.44
N GLY A 36 -24.54 17.64 13.22
CA GLY A 36 -23.91 18.95 13.05
C GLY A 36 -22.43 18.88 13.41
N GLU A 37 -21.89 19.98 13.98
CA GLU A 37 -20.48 20.04 14.34
C GLU A 37 -20.24 19.58 15.78
N GLN A 38 -19.28 18.68 15.98
CA GLN A 38 -18.79 18.27 17.29
C GLN A 38 -17.26 18.39 17.34
N ILE A 39 -16.73 19.00 18.39
CA ILE A 39 -15.29 19.09 18.64
C ILE A 39 -14.96 18.29 19.91
N VAL A 40 -14.05 17.31 19.79
CA VAL A 40 -13.52 16.56 20.93
C VAL A 40 -12.16 17.15 21.26
N ASP A 41 -12.07 17.98 22.29
CA ASP A 41 -10.83 18.67 22.69
C ASP A 41 -9.85 17.75 23.44
N GLU A 42 -8.68 18.25 23.82
CA GLU A 42 -7.63 17.47 24.46
C GLU A 42 -8.02 16.75 25.77
N ARG A 43 -9.16 17.10 26.37
CA ARG A 43 -9.72 16.47 27.58
C ARG A 43 -10.96 15.65 27.27
N GLY A 44 -11.46 15.75 26.04
CA GLY A 44 -12.67 15.10 25.60
C GLY A 44 -12.43 13.63 25.21
N THR A 45 -13.42 12.81 25.52
CA THR A 45 -13.52 11.43 25.05
C THR A 45 -14.95 11.16 24.60
N THR A 46 -15.11 10.66 23.38
CA THR A 46 -16.37 10.15 22.88
C THR A 46 -16.32 8.64 22.73
N ASN A 47 -17.39 7.94 23.07
CA ASN A 47 -17.53 6.51 22.87
C ASN A 47 -18.81 6.24 22.06
N ASP A 48 -18.73 5.35 21.08
CA ASP A 48 -19.84 4.86 20.27
C ASP A 48 -20.65 6.00 19.62
N THR A 49 -19.95 7.03 19.11
CA THR A 49 -20.58 8.16 18.42
C THR A 49 -21.10 7.73 17.05
N HIS A 50 -22.34 8.09 16.74
CA HIS A 50 -22.95 7.84 15.44
C HIS A 50 -22.97 9.14 14.63
N ILE A 51 -22.07 9.27 13.64
CA ILE A 51 -21.93 10.46 12.78
C ILE A 51 -22.75 10.22 11.53
N ILE A 52 -23.89 10.88 11.44
CA ILE A 52 -24.85 10.72 10.34
C ILE A 52 -24.64 11.77 9.24
N ASN A 53 -25.48 11.75 8.22
CA ASN A 53 -25.41 12.70 7.10
C ASN A 53 -25.35 14.16 7.61
N HIS A 54 -24.40 14.92 7.09
CA HIS A 54 -24.02 16.29 7.51
C HIS A 54 -23.37 16.40 8.90
N GLY A 55 -23.24 15.32 9.65
CA GLY A 55 -22.50 15.32 10.92
C GLY A 55 -20.99 15.41 10.68
N HIS A 56 -20.32 16.24 11.46
CA HIS A 56 -18.88 16.42 11.41
C HIS A 56 -18.28 16.40 12.82
N GLN A 57 -17.52 15.38 13.13
CA GLN A 57 -16.78 15.29 14.39
C GLN A 57 -15.30 15.62 14.13
N THR A 58 -14.77 16.60 14.87
CA THR A 58 -13.34 16.93 14.86
C THR A 58 -12.71 16.45 16.17
N VAL A 59 -11.88 15.40 16.11
CA VAL A 59 -11.09 14.91 17.24
C VAL A 59 -9.79 15.71 17.30
N PHE A 60 -9.80 16.76 18.11
CA PHE A 60 -8.78 17.80 18.17
C PHE A 60 -7.94 17.67 19.45
N GLY A 61 -7.02 16.72 19.44
CA GLY A 61 -6.21 16.35 20.61
C GLY A 61 -6.93 15.42 21.60
N GLY A 62 -8.22 15.15 21.41
CA GLY A 62 -9.04 14.25 22.22
C GLY A 62 -9.04 12.80 21.71
N VAL A 63 -9.98 12.01 22.22
CA VAL A 63 -10.12 10.60 21.91
C VAL A 63 -11.55 10.29 21.46
N SER A 64 -11.68 9.57 20.33
CA SER A 64 -12.95 9.03 19.86
C SER A 64 -12.84 7.50 19.73
N ASN A 65 -13.70 6.76 20.40
CA ASN A 65 -13.71 5.29 20.38
C ASN A 65 -15.03 4.77 19.76
N GLY A 66 -14.92 3.82 18.84
CA GLY A 66 -16.06 3.08 18.30
C GLY A 66 -17.01 3.91 17.45
N SER A 67 -16.58 5.04 16.88
CA SER A 67 -17.44 5.86 16.04
C SER A 67 -17.91 5.12 14.79
N ILE A 68 -19.18 5.29 14.43
CA ILE A 68 -19.76 4.84 13.16
C ILE A 68 -20.02 6.05 12.30
N ILE A 69 -19.49 6.07 11.08
CA ILE A 69 -19.59 7.21 10.17
C ILE A 69 -20.41 6.78 8.95
N GLU A 70 -21.63 7.28 8.88
CA GLU A 70 -22.54 7.00 7.78
C GLU A 70 -22.25 7.86 6.55
N MET A 71 -22.89 7.55 5.44
CA MET A 71 -22.76 8.30 4.19
C MET A 71 -23.07 9.80 4.42
N GLY A 72 -22.16 10.66 4.01
CA GLY A 72 -22.24 12.11 4.21
C GLY A 72 -21.73 12.59 5.58
N GLY A 73 -21.43 11.68 6.52
CA GLY A 73 -20.75 11.99 7.77
C GLY A 73 -19.24 12.08 7.61
N GLN A 74 -18.59 12.88 8.46
CA GLN A 74 -17.12 13.05 8.44
C GLN A 74 -16.54 13.05 9.87
N GLN A 75 -15.38 12.44 10.02
CA GLN A 75 -14.55 12.54 11.22
C GLN A 75 -13.16 13.03 10.84
N ASP A 76 -12.71 14.12 11.44
CA ASP A 76 -11.37 14.66 11.31
C ASP A 76 -10.56 14.37 12.58
N VAL A 77 -9.32 13.88 12.42
CA VAL A 77 -8.44 13.52 13.53
C VAL A 77 -7.15 14.31 13.41
N ALA A 78 -6.86 15.16 14.39
CA ALA A 78 -5.71 16.04 14.38
C ALA A 78 -5.13 16.25 15.78
N ASN A 79 -3.86 16.64 15.87
CA ASN A 79 -3.29 17.07 17.15
C ASN A 79 -3.72 18.49 17.51
N HIS A 80 -3.71 18.79 18.81
CA HIS A 80 -3.88 20.12 19.35
C HIS A 80 -3.00 20.31 20.60
N ASN A 81 -2.28 21.43 20.70
CA ASN A 81 -1.46 21.79 21.87
C ASN A 81 -0.56 20.65 22.39
N ASN A 82 0.10 19.91 21.49
CA ASN A 82 0.91 18.70 21.77
C ASN A 82 0.11 17.48 22.24
N TYR A 83 -1.22 17.52 22.26
CA TYR A 83 -2.06 16.33 22.46
C TYR A 83 -2.40 15.72 21.11
N GLN A 84 -2.20 14.42 21.01
CA GLN A 84 -2.52 13.67 19.78
C GLN A 84 -4.01 13.38 19.73
N GLY A 85 -4.67 13.79 18.64
CA GLY A 85 -6.02 13.32 18.35
C GLY A 85 -6.01 11.83 18.03
N GLN A 86 -6.90 11.06 18.65
CA GLN A 86 -6.97 9.60 18.49
C GLN A 86 -8.38 9.15 18.11
N ALA A 87 -8.48 8.36 17.05
CA ALA A 87 -9.71 7.67 16.67
C ALA A 87 -9.48 6.17 16.68
N ASN A 88 -10.19 5.45 17.54
CA ASN A 88 -10.02 4.02 17.74
C ASN A 88 -11.27 3.26 17.29
N ASN A 89 -11.08 2.17 16.53
CA ASN A 89 -12.14 1.26 16.10
C ASN A 89 -13.30 1.97 15.37
N THR A 90 -12.98 2.95 14.53
CA THR A 90 -13.97 3.65 13.70
C THR A 90 -14.48 2.73 12.58
N ILE A 91 -15.78 2.74 12.31
CA ILE A 91 -16.41 2.02 11.21
C ILE A 91 -16.97 3.01 10.19
N LEU A 92 -16.57 2.88 8.92
CA LEU A 92 -17.06 3.70 7.82
C LEU A 92 -18.14 2.94 7.05
N HIS A 93 -19.37 3.43 7.08
CA HIS A 93 -20.50 2.97 6.27
C HIS A 93 -20.85 4.04 5.20
N GLY A 94 -19.89 4.31 4.31
CA GLY A 94 -20.03 5.33 3.27
C GLY A 94 -19.52 6.73 3.67
N GLY A 95 -19.17 6.94 4.93
CA GLY A 95 -18.60 8.18 5.42
C GLY A 95 -17.11 8.37 5.15
N THR A 96 -16.56 9.45 5.66
CA THR A 96 -15.15 9.82 5.48
C THR A 96 -14.46 10.03 6.82
N GLN A 97 -13.28 9.42 6.98
CA GLN A 97 -12.36 9.73 8.08
C GLN A 97 -11.10 10.38 7.50
N VAL A 98 -10.70 11.52 8.06
CA VAL A 98 -9.52 12.27 7.61
C VAL A 98 -8.53 12.38 8.77
N ILE A 99 -7.29 11.95 8.54
CA ILE A 99 -6.24 11.98 9.55
C ILE A 99 -5.20 13.01 9.14
N TYR A 100 -5.13 14.09 9.88
CA TYR A 100 -4.18 15.20 9.65
C TYR A 100 -2.92 15.06 10.51
N ASN A 101 -2.04 16.03 10.38
CA ASN A 101 -0.77 16.08 11.11
C ASN A 101 -0.94 15.82 12.62
N GLY A 102 -0.22 14.83 13.10
CA GLY A 102 -0.24 14.39 14.50
C GLY A 102 -1.50 13.62 14.91
N GLY A 103 -2.50 13.48 14.03
CA GLY A 103 -3.64 12.59 14.26
C GLY A 103 -3.27 11.13 14.12
N ASN A 104 -3.93 10.28 14.88
CA ASN A 104 -3.74 8.84 14.84
C ASN A 104 -5.08 8.12 14.76
N SER A 105 -5.22 7.21 13.82
CA SER A 105 -6.34 6.28 13.72
C SER A 105 -5.86 4.85 13.95
N SER A 106 -6.62 4.06 14.69
CA SER A 106 -6.29 2.67 14.99
C SER A 106 -7.51 1.76 14.85
N GLY A 107 -7.35 0.66 14.11
CA GLY A 107 -8.41 -0.35 13.95
C GLY A 107 -9.63 0.12 13.14
N THR A 108 -9.46 1.06 12.21
CA THR A 108 -10.56 1.50 11.35
C THR A 108 -11.01 0.38 10.41
N ILE A 109 -12.32 0.17 10.32
CA ILE A 109 -12.95 -0.71 9.33
C ILE A 109 -13.60 0.14 8.26
N ILE A 110 -13.16 0.00 7.02
CA ILE A 110 -13.75 0.66 5.86
C ILE A 110 -14.68 -0.35 5.17
N ALA A 111 -15.91 -0.48 5.67
CA ALA A 111 -16.92 -1.31 5.04
C ALA A 111 -17.34 -0.71 3.69
N SER A 112 -17.46 0.62 3.63
CA SER A 112 -17.56 1.47 2.45
C SER A 112 -17.15 2.90 2.81
N GLY A 113 -16.90 3.76 1.81
CA GLY A 113 -16.43 5.13 2.06
C GLY A 113 -14.91 5.26 2.02
N ASN A 114 -14.36 6.28 2.67
CA ASN A 114 -12.97 6.65 2.48
C ASN A 114 -12.25 7.01 3.79
N GLN A 115 -11.02 6.51 3.95
CA GLN A 115 -10.07 7.03 4.91
C GLN A 115 -8.95 7.78 4.17
N GLN A 116 -8.61 8.98 4.63
CA GLN A 116 -7.59 9.84 4.03
C GLN A 116 -6.52 10.15 5.08
N VAL A 117 -5.27 9.83 4.77
CA VAL A 117 -4.13 10.07 5.65
C VAL A 117 -3.22 11.11 5.03
N TYR A 118 -3.21 12.30 5.58
CA TYR A 118 -2.40 13.42 5.11
C TYR A 118 -1.06 13.51 5.83
N ASN A 119 -0.22 14.46 5.42
CA ASN A 119 1.09 14.73 5.99
C ASN A 119 1.08 14.69 7.52
N GLY A 120 1.94 13.85 8.10
CA GLY A 120 2.09 13.67 9.56
C GLY A 120 0.95 12.91 10.24
N GLY A 121 -0.10 12.52 9.50
CA GLY A 121 -1.13 11.62 9.98
C GLY A 121 -0.68 10.16 9.95
N THR A 122 -1.22 9.36 10.86
CA THR A 122 -0.90 7.94 10.95
C THR A 122 -2.16 7.10 11.07
N SER A 123 -2.24 6.04 10.27
CA SER A 123 -3.29 5.03 10.35
C SER A 123 -2.68 3.66 10.68
N ASN A 124 -3.25 2.93 11.63
CA ASN A 124 -2.76 1.64 12.08
C ASN A 124 -3.87 0.57 12.04
N GLY A 125 -3.57 -0.57 11.44
CA GLY A 125 -4.47 -1.73 11.44
C GLY A 125 -5.81 -1.50 10.72
N THR A 126 -5.82 -0.72 9.64
CA THR A 126 -7.04 -0.49 8.84
C THR A 126 -7.45 -1.76 8.09
N LEU A 127 -8.71 -2.16 8.21
CA LEU A 127 -9.32 -3.20 7.40
C LEU A 127 -10.16 -2.55 6.29
N ILE A 128 -9.83 -2.81 5.02
CA ILE A 128 -10.57 -2.33 3.86
C ILE A 128 -11.42 -3.47 3.29
N GLU A 129 -12.71 -3.46 3.56
CA GLU A 129 -13.65 -4.46 3.03
C GLU A 129 -14.09 -4.13 1.62
N SER A 130 -14.55 -2.89 1.35
CA SER A 130 -15.02 -2.46 0.02
C SER A 130 -14.76 -0.99 -0.30
N GLY A 131 -14.25 -0.19 0.64
CA GLY A 131 -13.98 1.24 0.44
C GLY A 131 -12.54 1.52 0.01
N ASN A 132 -12.08 2.75 0.27
CA ASN A 132 -10.76 3.19 -0.13
C ASN A 132 -9.99 3.82 1.02
N GLN A 133 -8.68 3.58 1.03
CA GLN A 133 -7.71 4.31 1.84
C GLN A 133 -6.77 5.10 0.94
N TYR A 134 -6.60 6.39 1.22
CA TYR A 134 -5.67 7.27 0.52
C TYR A 134 -4.56 7.69 1.48
N ILE A 135 -3.31 7.44 1.12
CA ILE A 135 -2.14 7.82 1.91
C ILE A 135 -1.37 8.84 1.07
N TYR A 136 -1.57 10.11 1.39
CA TYR A 136 -0.94 11.21 0.68
C TYR A 136 0.49 11.44 1.15
N LYS A 137 1.20 12.33 0.47
CA LYS A 137 2.60 12.66 0.76
C LYS A 137 2.82 12.89 2.26
N ASP A 138 3.84 12.20 2.79
CA ASP A 138 4.24 12.21 4.20
C ASP A 138 3.20 11.67 5.20
N GLY A 139 2.08 11.12 4.72
CA GLY A 139 1.16 10.31 5.51
C GLY A 139 1.69 8.87 5.66
N THR A 140 1.32 8.20 6.73
CA THR A 140 1.77 6.84 7.02
C THR A 140 0.61 5.90 7.36
N SER A 141 0.61 4.71 6.74
CA SER A 141 -0.29 3.62 7.08
C SER A 141 0.50 2.37 7.46
N ASN A 142 0.11 1.70 8.55
CA ASN A 142 0.75 0.49 9.03
C ASN A 142 -0.28 -0.65 9.19
N GLY A 143 0.08 -1.84 8.69
CA GLY A 143 -0.71 -3.06 8.91
C GLY A 143 -2.09 -3.04 8.25
N THR A 144 -2.26 -2.37 7.11
CA THR A 144 -3.53 -2.37 6.37
C THR A 144 -3.82 -3.75 5.76
N ILE A 145 -5.05 -4.24 5.91
CA ILE A 145 -5.55 -5.45 5.25
C ILE A 145 -6.57 -5.04 4.19
N ILE A 146 -6.35 -5.43 2.94
CA ILE A 146 -7.23 -5.11 1.81
C ILE A 146 -7.95 -6.38 1.36
N LYS A 147 -9.27 -6.47 1.57
CA LYS A 147 -10.11 -7.61 1.16
C LYS A 147 -10.61 -7.46 -0.28
N ASN A 148 -11.47 -6.46 -0.52
CA ASN A 148 -12.04 -6.18 -1.86
C ASN A 148 -11.97 -4.69 -2.24
N GLY A 149 -11.45 -3.83 -1.37
CA GLY A 149 -11.32 -2.39 -1.62
C GLY A 149 -9.95 -2.01 -2.18
N ASN A 150 -9.62 -0.72 -2.05
CA ASN A 150 -8.39 -0.19 -2.60
C ASN A 150 -7.59 0.62 -1.57
N SER A 151 -6.27 0.55 -1.66
CA SER A 151 -5.34 1.46 -1.00
C SER A 151 -4.53 2.23 -2.05
N TYR A 152 -4.52 3.55 -1.96
CA TYR A 152 -3.77 4.44 -2.84
C TYR A 152 -2.67 5.12 -2.03
N VAL A 153 -1.41 4.85 -2.37
CA VAL A 153 -0.22 5.46 -1.75
C VAL A 153 0.33 6.50 -2.72
N GLU A 154 -0.07 7.75 -2.51
CA GLU A 154 0.28 8.89 -3.38
C GLU A 154 1.38 9.74 -2.74
N GLY A 155 2.62 9.30 -2.88
CA GLY A 155 3.77 9.94 -2.24
C GLY A 155 3.88 9.69 -0.74
N GLY A 156 2.97 8.91 -0.17
CA GLY A 156 2.97 8.50 1.24
C GLY A 156 3.76 7.22 1.49
N ARG A 157 3.59 6.67 2.68
CA ARG A 157 4.25 5.43 3.12
C ARG A 157 3.23 4.41 3.63
N ALA A 158 3.33 3.16 3.16
CA ALA A 158 2.54 2.05 3.71
C ALA A 158 3.45 0.87 4.09
N ASN A 159 3.31 0.39 5.32
CA ASN A 159 4.13 -0.68 5.88
C ASN A 159 3.26 -1.89 6.28
N GLY A 160 3.73 -3.10 5.97
CA GLY A 160 3.08 -4.34 6.39
C GLY A 160 1.67 -4.55 5.80
N THR A 161 1.42 -4.08 4.56
CA THR A 161 0.11 -4.26 3.92
C THR A 161 -0.11 -5.71 3.51
N VAL A 162 -1.29 -6.25 3.79
CA VAL A 162 -1.75 -7.55 3.29
C VAL A 162 -2.85 -7.31 2.25
N ILE A 163 -2.63 -7.75 1.00
CA ILE A 163 -3.60 -7.64 -0.08
C ILE A 163 -4.23 -9.03 -0.30
N ASP A 164 -5.43 -9.19 0.22
CA ASP A 164 -6.14 -10.48 0.25
C ASP A 164 -7.39 -10.44 -0.64
N GLY A 165 -7.22 -9.99 -1.88
CA GLY A 165 -8.26 -9.91 -2.91
C GLY A 165 -8.51 -8.52 -3.48
N GLY A 166 -8.08 -7.45 -2.83
CA GLY A 166 -8.22 -6.07 -3.30
C GLY A 166 -6.99 -5.56 -4.07
N LYS A 167 -6.84 -4.24 -4.11
CA LYS A 167 -5.78 -3.59 -4.87
C LYS A 167 -5.04 -2.51 -4.06
N GLN A 168 -3.70 -2.51 -4.16
CA GLN A 168 -2.88 -1.38 -3.75
C GLN A 168 -2.25 -0.71 -4.98
N THR A 169 -2.32 0.62 -5.05
CA THR A 169 -1.69 1.41 -6.10
C THR A 169 -0.72 2.41 -5.46
N VAL A 170 0.54 2.38 -5.91
CA VAL A 170 1.61 3.23 -5.38
C VAL A 170 2.12 4.13 -6.49
N THR A 171 2.02 5.43 -6.26
CA THR A 171 2.32 6.47 -7.26
C THR A 171 3.08 7.63 -6.64
N ALA A 172 3.51 8.57 -7.46
CA ALA A 172 4.09 9.84 -7.02
C ALA A 172 5.26 9.67 -6.04
N GLN A 173 6.16 8.71 -6.32
CA GLN A 173 7.29 8.37 -5.45
C GLN A 173 6.88 7.83 -4.07
N GLY A 174 5.68 7.23 -3.97
CA GLY A 174 5.23 6.54 -2.77
C GLY A 174 6.14 5.36 -2.42
N HIS A 175 6.20 5.02 -1.13
CA HIS A 175 7.03 3.93 -0.62
C HIS A 175 6.19 2.91 0.14
N VAL A 176 6.32 1.64 -0.24
CA VAL A 176 5.68 0.53 0.47
C VAL A 176 6.73 -0.49 0.92
N ASP A 177 6.56 -0.99 2.13
CA ASP A 177 7.47 -1.97 2.73
C ASP A 177 6.71 -3.14 3.35
N GLY A 178 7.24 -4.37 3.17
CA GLY A 178 6.67 -5.57 3.79
C GLY A 178 5.29 -5.96 3.27
N THR A 179 4.98 -5.72 1.99
CA THR A 179 3.67 -6.08 1.41
C THR A 179 3.58 -7.59 1.14
N THR A 180 2.46 -8.20 1.54
CA THR A 180 2.09 -9.57 1.12
C THR A 180 0.91 -9.50 0.15
N ILE A 181 1.06 -10.14 -1.03
CA ILE A 181 0.03 -10.16 -2.08
C ILE A 181 -0.47 -11.58 -2.23
N ASN A 182 -1.61 -11.88 -1.65
CA ASN A 182 -2.24 -13.19 -1.72
C ASN A 182 -2.99 -13.41 -3.05
N THR A 183 -3.46 -14.62 -3.27
CA THR A 183 -4.28 -14.98 -4.44
C THR A 183 -5.42 -14.00 -4.63
N SER A 184 -5.63 -13.51 -5.86
CA SER A 184 -6.58 -12.46 -6.25
C SER A 184 -6.19 -11.02 -5.83
N GLY A 185 -5.19 -10.85 -4.99
CA GLY A 185 -4.64 -9.52 -4.66
C GLY A 185 -3.78 -8.96 -5.78
N SER A 186 -3.75 -7.64 -5.91
CA SER A 186 -2.91 -6.97 -6.90
C SER A 186 -2.25 -5.71 -6.35
N GLN A 187 -0.99 -5.49 -6.75
CA GLN A 187 -0.25 -4.28 -6.42
C GLN A 187 0.31 -3.65 -7.70
N ASN A 188 0.10 -2.34 -7.86
CA ASN A 188 0.66 -1.56 -8.97
C ASN A 188 1.64 -0.52 -8.41
N ILE A 189 2.89 -0.55 -8.87
CA ILE A 189 3.96 0.37 -8.48
C ILE A 189 4.35 1.20 -9.69
N THR A 190 4.15 2.50 -9.66
CA THR A 190 4.36 3.37 -10.82
C THR A 190 4.96 4.73 -10.42
N GLN A 191 5.38 5.50 -11.41
CA GLN A 191 5.83 6.90 -11.24
C GLN A 191 6.98 7.08 -10.25
N GLY A 192 8.04 6.30 -10.40
CA GLY A 192 9.24 6.42 -9.56
C GLY A 192 9.07 5.95 -8.12
N SER A 193 8.06 5.14 -7.86
CA SER A 193 7.77 4.61 -6.53
C SER A 193 8.69 3.46 -6.16
N LEU A 194 8.74 3.13 -4.87
CA LEU A 194 9.57 2.07 -4.32
C LEU A 194 8.72 1.04 -3.56
N ALA A 195 8.93 -0.25 -3.87
CA ALA A 195 8.41 -1.34 -3.05
C ALA A 195 9.56 -2.20 -2.53
N THR A 196 9.62 -2.41 -1.22
CA THR A 196 10.64 -3.23 -0.56
C THR A 196 10.00 -4.41 0.18
N ASN A 197 10.73 -5.52 0.29
CA ASN A 197 10.33 -6.69 1.09
C ASN A 197 8.93 -7.23 0.71
N THR A 198 8.63 -7.34 -0.60
CA THR A 198 7.33 -7.83 -1.07
C THR A 198 7.33 -9.35 -1.18
N THR A 199 6.29 -10.00 -0.65
CA THR A 199 5.99 -11.42 -0.90
C THR A 199 4.76 -11.52 -1.80
N ILE A 200 4.91 -12.16 -2.98
CA ILE A 200 3.81 -12.43 -3.91
C ILE A 200 3.42 -13.89 -3.76
N ASP A 201 2.34 -14.17 -3.05
CA ASP A 201 1.86 -15.51 -2.73
C ASP A 201 0.56 -15.81 -3.51
N GLY A 202 0.70 -16.12 -4.79
CA GLY A 202 -0.41 -16.36 -5.70
C GLY A 202 -1.06 -15.10 -6.30
N GLY A 203 -0.68 -13.90 -5.85
CA GLY A 203 -1.18 -12.63 -6.37
C GLY A 203 -0.33 -12.06 -7.51
N ARG A 204 -0.54 -10.77 -7.81
CA ARG A 204 0.14 -10.10 -8.92
C ARG A 204 0.75 -8.76 -8.50
N GLN A 205 1.98 -8.50 -8.96
CA GLN A 205 2.63 -7.20 -8.85
C GLN A 205 2.99 -6.68 -10.24
N TYR A 206 2.55 -5.48 -10.56
CA TYR A 206 2.89 -4.76 -11.79
C TYR A 206 3.76 -3.55 -11.43
N VAL A 207 4.91 -3.42 -12.08
CA VAL A 207 5.89 -2.36 -11.80
C VAL A 207 6.22 -1.64 -13.10
N ASP A 208 5.96 -0.34 -13.16
CA ASP A 208 6.28 0.49 -14.32
C ASP A 208 7.06 1.73 -13.89
N SER A 209 8.22 1.94 -14.50
CA SER A 209 9.08 3.11 -14.27
C SER A 209 9.38 3.33 -12.76
N SER A 210 9.68 2.22 -12.06
CA SER A 210 9.77 2.19 -10.59
C SER A 210 10.82 1.17 -10.13
N ILE A 211 10.99 1.04 -8.82
CA ILE A 211 11.99 0.16 -8.21
C ILE A 211 11.31 -0.83 -7.28
N VAL A 212 11.71 -2.10 -7.36
CA VAL A 212 11.33 -3.14 -6.39
C VAL A 212 12.59 -3.82 -5.84
N GLU A 213 12.64 -4.05 -4.53
CA GLU A 213 13.77 -4.65 -3.83
C GLU A 213 13.30 -5.76 -2.90
N ASN A 214 14.09 -6.83 -2.78
CA ASN A 214 13.82 -7.98 -1.90
C ASN A 214 12.42 -8.57 -2.16
N THR A 215 12.14 -8.99 -3.40
CA THR A 215 10.86 -9.60 -3.75
C THR A 215 10.96 -11.12 -3.70
N ILE A 216 10.01 -11.78 -3.04
CA ILE A 216 9.83 -13.23 -3.08
C ILE A 216 8.58 -13.56 -3.87
N ILE A 217 8.71 -14.31 -4.97
CA ILE A 217 7.59 -14.71 -5.82
C ILE A 217 7.37 -16.22 -5.64
N LYS A 218 6.34 -16.57 -4.90
CA LYS A 218 5.98 -17.94 -4.61
C LYS A 218 5.10 -18.55 -5.70
N ASN A 219 4.77 -19.82 -5.55
CA ASN A 219 3.96 -20.57 -6.50
C ASN A 219 2.63 -19.86 -6.81
N GLY A 220 2.36 -19.67 -8.10
CA GLY A 220 1.19 -18.93 -8.59
C GLY A 220 1.33 -17.41 -8.54
N GLY A 221 2.37 -16.87 -7.91
CA GLY A 221 2.67 -15.44 -7.90
C GLY A 221 3.24 -14.97 -9.24
N ASP A 222 2.88 -13.76 -9.65
CA ASP A 222 3.28 -13.17 -10.93
C ASP A 222 3.77 -11.73 -10.73
N GLN A 223 5.01 -11.44 -11.15
CA GLN A 223 5.57 -10.09 -11.18
C GLN A 223 5.90 -9.70 -12.61
N ARG A 224 5.45 -8.53 -13.04
CA ARG A 224 5.85 -7.93 -14.29
C ARG A 224 6.51 -6.58 -14.05
N THR A 225 7.73 -6.40 -14.59
CA THR A 225 8.46 -5.13 -14.53
C THR A 225 8.59 -4.55 -15.93
N ILE A 226 8.23 -3.26 -16.09
CA ILE A 226 8.36 -2.53 -17.35
C ILE A 226 9.17 -1.25 -17.08
N LYS A 227 10.25 -1.02 -17.83
CA LYS A 227 11.14 0.14 -17.68
C LYS A 227 11.54 0.40 -16.21
N SER A 228 11.77 -0.69 -15.48
CA SER A 228 11.92 -0.70 -14.03
C SER A 228 13.20 -1.39 -13.59
N HIS A 229 13.49 -1.30 -12.30
CA HIS A 229 14.59 -2.04 -11.68
C HIS A 229 14.04 -3.01 -10.63
N ALA A 230 14.41 -4.29 -10.77
CA ALA A 230 14.16 -5.33 -9.77
C ALA A 230 15.50 -5.76 -9.16
N LEU A 231 15.66 -5.56 -7.85
CA LEU A 231 16.86 -5.92 -7.10
C LEU A 231 16.53 -7.02 -6.11
N ASP A 232 17.37 -8.04 -6.05
CA ASP A 232 17.25 -9.15 -5.12
C ASP A 232 15.86 -9.84 -5.18
N THR A 233 15.63 -10.58 -6.27
CA THR A 233 14.38 -11.32 -6.46
C THR A 233 14.61 -12.82 -6.27
N THR A 234 13.80 -13.46 -5.41
CA THR A 234 13.72 -14.91 -5.31
C THR A 234 12.42 -15.40 -5.96
N ILE A 235 12.55 -16.22 -7.00
CA ILE A 235 11.42 -16.83 -7.72
C ILE A 235 11.34 -18.30 -7.29
N ASP A 236 10.40 -18.57 -6.38
CA ASP A 236 10.20 -19.88 -5.76
C ASP A 236 8.85 -20.47 -6.24
N GLY A 237 8.85 -21.01 -7.46
CA GLY A 237 7.65 -21.56 -8.08
C GLY A 237 6.74 -20.55 -8.78
N GLY A 238 7.03 -19.25 -8.69
CA GLY A 238 6.29 -18.19 -9.35
C GLY A 238 6.90 -17.75 -10.69
N ARG A 239 6.46 -16.60 -11.20
CA ARG A 239 6.91 -16.05 -12.46
C ARG A 239 7.33 -14.59 -12.33
N GLN A 240 8.42 -14.21 -13.02
CA GLN A 240 8.84 -12.83 -13.23
C GLN A 240 9.03 -12.56 -14.74
N ASP A 241 8.32 -11.56 -15.26
CA ASP A 241 8.53 -11.01 -16.60
C ASP A 241 9.28 -9.68 -16.50
N VAL A 242 10.47 -9.64 -17.09
CA VAL A 242 11.33 -8.45 -17.14
C VAL A 242 11.27 -7.86 -18.55
N ASP A 243 10.58 -6.73 -18.71
CA ASP A 243 10.28 -6.10 -19.98
C ASP A 243 10.95 -4.71 -20.05
N SER A 244 11.89 -4.51 -20.97
CA SER A 244 12.64 -3.25 -21.09
C SER A 244 13.22 -2.77 -19.74
N SER A 245 13.61 -3.71 -18.90
CA SER A 245 13.92 -3.52 -17.47
C SER A 245 15.25 -4.14 -17.09
N THR A 246 15.70 -3.84 -15.88
CA THR A 246 16.91 -4.46 -15.31
C THR A 246 16.55 -5.33 -14.10
N ALA A 247 17.03 -6.59 -14.07
CA ALA A 247 16.99 -7.45 -12.90
C ALA A 247 18.41 -7.63 -12.35
N GLN A 248 18.63 -7.41 -11.06
CA GLN A 248 19.91 -7.63 -10.39
C GLN A 248 19.73 -8.62 -9.25
N ILE A 249 20.60 -9.62 -9.19
CA ILE A 249 20.57 -10.68 -8.17
C ILE A 249 19.23 -11.40 -8.18
N THR A 250 19.13 -12.41 -9.06
CA THR A 250 17.92 -13.24 -9.13
C THR A 250 18.23 -14.68 -8.77
N THR A 251 17.45 -15.26 -7.88
CA THR A 251 17.47 -16.70 -7.56
C THR A 251 16.21 -17.35 -8.10
N ILE A 252 16.33 -18.41 -8.92
CA ILE A 252 15.20 -19.11 -9.54
C ILE A 252 15.23 -20.58 -9.14
N LYS A 253 14.14 -21.09 -8.57
CA LYS A 253 14.05 -22.47 -8.08
C LYS A 253 12.62 -23.02 -8.06
N ASN A 254 12.47 -24.33 -7.86
CA ASN A 254 11.20 -25.01 -7.57
C ASN A 254 10.08 -24.75 -8.59
N GLY A 255 10.38 -24.77 -9.88
CA GLY A 255 9.41 -24.45 -10.95
C GLY A 255 9.29 -22.95 -11.26
N GLY A 256 10.08 -22.11 -10.60
CA GLY A 256 10.14 -20.68 -10.87
C GLY A 256 10.62 -20.36 -12.28
N MET A 257 10.12 -19.27 -12.85
CA MET A 257 10.48 -18.85 -14.20
C MET A 257 10.74 -17.34 -14.26
N GLN A 258 11.87 -16.95 -14.85
CA GLN A 258 12.15 -15.58 -15.24
C GLN A 258 12.21 -15.48 -16.78
N THR A 259 11.52 -14.51 -17.35
CA THR A 259 11.61 -14.20 -18.79
C THR A 259 12.15 -12.79 -18.98
N LEU A 260 13.24 -12.66 -19.73
CA LEU A 260 13.79 -11.38 -20.17
C LEU A 260 13.34 -11.10 -21.59
N GLN A 261 12.74 -9.94 -21.83
CA GLN A 261 12.24 -9.55 -23.15
C GLN A 261 12.43 -8.05 -23.42
N ASN A 262 12.39 -7.68 -24.71
CA ASN A 262 12.46 -6.29 -25.16
C ASN A 262 13.72 -5.53 -24.65
N THR A 263 14.90 -6.09 -24.92
CA THR A 263 16.20 -5.49 -24.55
C THR A 263 16.45 -5.37 -23.04
N SER A 264 15.84 -6.23 -22.25
CA SER A 264 16.09 -6.30 -20.80
C SER A 264 17.48 -6.81 -20.46
N THR A 265 17.95 -6.46 -19.28
CA THR A 265 19.23 -6.92 -18.76
C THR A 265 19.07 -7.61 -17.41
N ALA A 266 19.64 -8.81 -17.27
CA ALA A 266 19.81 -9.46 -15.97
C ALA A 266 21.31 -9.51 -15.60
N HIS A 267 21.60 -9.25 -14.31
CA HIS A 267 22.92 -9.41 -13.72
C HIS A 267 22.83 -10.36 -12.54
N THR A 268 23.74 -11.34 -12.50
CA THR A 268 23.86 -12.31 -11.41
C THR A 268 22.57 -13.11 -11.21
N THR A 269 22.41 -14.16 -12.03
CA THR A 269 21.27 -15.08 -11.89
C THR A 269 21.77 -16.44 -11.44
N THR A 270 21.16 -16.98 -10.38
CA THR A 270 21.40 -18.34 -9.90
C THR A 270 20.16 -19.19 -10.15
N ILE A 271 20.32 -20.28 -10.91
CA ILE A 271 19.22 -21.16 -11.33
C ILE A 271 19.41 -22.53 -10.66
N TYR A 272 18.57 -22.86 -9.72
CA TYR A 272 18.52 -24.16 -9.04
C TYR A 272 17.55 -25.13 -9.72
N SER A 273 17.46 -26.33 -9.19
CA SER A 273 16.58 -27.38 -9.69
C SER A 273 15.15 -26.91 -9.88
N GLY A 274 14.60 -27.19 -11.06
CA GLY A 274 13.25 -26.78 -11.48
C GLY A 274 13.15 -25.32 -11.92
N GLY A 275 14.15 -24.48 -11.67
CA GLY A 275 14.16 -23.08 -12.11
C GLY A 275 14.45 -22.96 -13.61
N THR A 276 13.89 -21.94 -14.26
CA THR A 276 14.13 -21.63 -15.67
C THR A 276 14.32 -20.14 -15.89
N GLN A 277 15.41 -19.76 -16.57
CA GLN A 277 15.56 -18.41 -17.13
C GLN A 277 15.44 -18.47 -18.66
N ILE A 278 14.60 -17.61 -19.24
CA ILE A 278 14.46 -17.44 -20.68
C ILE A 278 15.06 -16.08 -21.06
N VAL A 279 16.01 -16.06 -21.99
CA VAL A 279 16.64 -14.83 -22.50
C VAL A 279 16.21 -14.66 -23.95
N ASP A 280 15.28 -13.72 -24.17
CA ASP A 280 14.60 -13.54 -25.44
C ASP A 280 14.67 -12.08 -25.94
N SER A 281 14.26 -11.82 -27.18
CA SER A 281 14.04 -10.48 -27.75
C SER A 281 15.19 -9.50 -27.51
N ARG A 282 16.41 -9.89 -27.88
CA ARG A 282 17.66 -9.09 -27.77
C ARG A 282 18.02 -8.68 -26.32
N SER A 283 17.49 -9.41 -25.36
CA SER A 283 17.85 -9.22 -23.94
C SER A 283 19.20 -9.84 -23.63
N THR A 284 19.81 -9.41 -22.54
CA THR A 284 21.13 -9.90 -22.11
C THR A 284 21.06 -10.42 -20.67
N SER A 285 21.60 -11.60 -20.43
CA SER A 285 21.86 -12.10 -19.08
C SER A 285 23.35 -12.31 -18.87
N ASN A 286 23.90 -11.74 -17.80
CA ASN A 286 25.32 -11.79 -17.49
C ASN A 286 25.57 -12.36 -16.10
N VAL A 287 26.61 -13.15 -15.91
CA VAL A 287 26.96 -13.89 -14.70
C VAL A 287 25.82 -14.82 -14.29
N ILE A 288 25.77 -15.98 -14.93
CA ILE A 288 24.72 -16.98 -14.69
C ILE A 288 25.36 -18.24 -14.13
N GLU A 289 24.81 -18.73 -13.03
CA GLU A 289 25.18 -20.00 -12.43
C GLU A 289 23.99 -20.96 -12.47
N ILE A 290 24.16 -22.12 -13.13
CA ILE A 290 23.09 -23.08 -13.36
C ILE A 290 23.46 -24.40 -12.66
N TYR A 291 22.70 -24.77 -11.67
CA TYR A 291 22.85 -26.01 -10.92
C TYR A 291 22.02 -27.15 -11.52
N SER A 292 22.27 -28.38 -11.06
CA SER A 292 21.57 -29.59 -11.51
C SER A 292 20.03 -29.40 -11.51
N GLY A 293 19.40 -29.73 -12.64
CA GLY A 293 17.94 -29.55 -12.82
C GLY A 293 17.48 -28.14 -13.13
N GLY A 294 18.37 -27.14 -13.13
CA GLY A 294 18.10 -25.77 -13.61
C GLY A 294 18.23 -25.68 -15.14
N VAL A 295 17.54 -24.71 -15.74
CA VAL A 295 17.49 -24.50 -17.19
C VAL A 295 17.77 -23.05 -17.55
N LEU A 296 18.73 -22.80 -18.42
CA LEU A 296 18.89 -21.53 -19.15
C LEU A 296 18.50 -21.78 -20.62
N ASP A 297 17.51 -21.02 -21.10
CA ASP A 297 16.97 -21.07 -22.45
C ASP A 297 17.25 -19.74 -23.16
N VAL A 298 18.22 -19.71 -24.04
CA VAL A 298 18.60 -18.51 -24.81
C VAL A 298 18.01 -18.62 -26.21
N ARG A 299 17.07 -17.75 -26.53
CA ARG A 299 16.34 -17.78 -27.80
C ARG A 299 16.87 -16.70 -28.76
N GLU A 300 16.40 -15.47 -28.63
CA GLU A 300 16.85 -14.32 -29.43
C GLU A 300 17.68 -13.33 -28.61
N GLY A 301 18.25 -13.77 -27.50
CA GLY A 301 19.04 -12.98 -26.57
C GLY A 301 20.50 -13.37 -26.52
N THR A 302 21.19 -12.86 -25.52
CA THR A 302 22.62 -13.15 -25.26
C THR A 302 22.82 -13.54 -23.80
N ALA A 303 23.53 -14.64 -23.58
CA ALA A 303 24.00 -15.03 -22.24
C ALA A 303 25.54 -14.99 -22.21
N THR A 304 26.10 -14.38 -21.17
CA THR A 304 27.56 -14.28 -20.99
C THR A 304 27.96 -14.71 -19.58
N ASN A 305 29.21 -15.15 -19.43
CA ASN A 305 29.75 -15.61 -18.15
C ASN A 305 28.89 -16.70 -17.49
N VAL A 306 28.58 -17.76 -18.27
CA VAL A 306 27.71 -18.86 -17.82
C VAL A 306 28.58 -19.95 -17.18
N THR A 307 28.26 -20.30 -15.94
CA THR A 307 28.80 -21.47 -15.23
C THR A 307 27.71 -22.54 -15.18
N GLN A 308 27.95 -23.65 -15.90
CA GLN A 308 27.01 -24.77 -15.95
C GLN A 308 27.57 -25.93 -15.11
N HIS A 309 26.86 -26.34 -14.09
CA HIS A 309 27.17 -27.50 -13.26
C HIS A 309 26.57 -28.80 -13.85
N ASP A 310 27.09 -29.96 -13.41
CA ASP A 310 26.60 -31.25 -13.87
C ASP A 310 25.09 -31.40 -13.65
N GLY A 311 24.39 -31.89 -14.69
CA GLY A 311 22.92 -32.05 -14.64
C GLY A 311 22.12 -30.78 -14.90
N ALA A 312 22.77 -29.64 -15.14
CA ALA A 312 22.11 -28.41 -15.60
C ALA A 312 21.87 -28.42 -17.12
N ALA A 313 20.87 -27.69 -17.60
CA ALA A 313 20.54 -27.59 -19.02
C ALA A 313 20.77 -26.18 -19.56
N LEU A 314 21.56 -26.08 -20.64
CA LEU A 314 21.69 -24.88 -21.45
C LEU A 314 21.10 -25.16 -22.84
N LYS A 315 20.14 -24.37 -23.27
CA LYS A 315 19.51 -24.40 -24.58
C LYS A 315 19.81 -23.09 -25.30
N ALA A 316 20.22 -23.16 -26.56
CA ALA A 316 20.42 -22.00 -27.43
C ALA A 316 19.84 -22.33 -28.82
N MET A 317 19.06 -21.42 -29.37
CA MET A 317 18.49 -21.51 -30.73
C MET A 317 18.90 -20.29 -31.56
#